data_0dc03b47cfee871f6f919dff96d33532
#
_entry.id   0dc03b47cfee871f6f919dff96d33532
#
_cell.length_a   1.000
_cell.length_b   1.000
_cell.length_c   1.000
_cell.angle_alpha   90.00
_cell.angle_beta   90.00
_cell.angle_gamma   90.00
#
_symmetry.space_group_name_H-M   'P 1'
#
loop_
_entity.id
_entity.type
_entity.pdbx_description
1 polymer ?
#
loop_
_entity_poly.entity_id
_entity_poly.type
_entity_poly.pdbx_seq_one_letter_code
_entity_poly.pdbx_strand_id
1 'polypeptide(L)'
;MKFVKKPIPIDAVQWTGYNFDEIANFMEDNHPVITGTNNLLISTLEGEMKAIPGSWIIRGPKGEYYPCRKDIFEETYMRIDD
;
A
#
# COMPACT_ATOMS: atom_id res chain seq x y z
N MET A 1 -6.79 -26.67 16.71
CA MET A 1 -5.96 -25.63 17.32
C MET A 1 -6.28 -24.29 16.71
N LYS A 2 -6.13 -23.22 17.47
CA LYS A 2 -6.33 -21.86 16.97
C LYS A 2 -4.99 -21.16 16.85
N PHE A 3 -4.87 -20.31 15.82
CA PHE A 3 -3.67 -19.53 15.60
C PHE A 3 -4.06 -18.07 15.37
N VAL A 4 -3.19 -17.17 15.77
CA VAL A 4 -3.36 -15.76 15.52
C VAL A 4 -2.09 -15.23 14.87
N LYS A 5 -2.26 -14.33 13.91
CA LYS A 5 -1.13 -13.73 13.20
C LYS A 5 -0.33 -12.84 14.15
N LYS A 6 0.99 -12.99 14.14
CA LYS A 6 1.85 -12.13 14.95
C LYS A 6 1.72 -10.68 14.49
N PRO A 7 1.65 -9.72 15.44
CA PRO A 7 1.56 -8.32 15.08
C PRO A 7 2.91 -7.80 14.61
N ILE A 8 3.12 -7.79 13.30
CA ILE A 8 4.35 -7.27 12.69
C ILE A 8 4.05 -5.88 12.15
N PRO A 9 4.77 -4.84 12.61
CA PRO A 9 4.57 -3.49 12.08
C PRO A 9 4.87 -3.44 10.58
N ILE A 10 4.09 -2.64 9.87
CA ILE A 10 4.30 -2.36 8.45
C ILE A 10 4.34 -0.85 8.24
N ASP A 11 4.92 -0.44 7.14
CA ASP A 11 4.86 0.94 6.72
C ASP A 11 3.83 1.08 5.61
N ALA A 12 3.12 2.19 5.60
CA ALA A 12 2.10 2.43 4.59
C ALA A 12 1.97 3.91 4.31
N VAL A 13 1.63 4.24 3.06
CA VAL A 13 1.33 5.61 2.63
C VAL A 13 0.03 5.57 1.85
N GLN A 14 -0.86 6.51 2.14
CA GLN A 14 -2.13 6.57 1.44
C GLN A 14 -1.99 7.27 0.10
N TRP A 15 -2.52 6.64 -0.94
CA TRP A 15 -2.61 7.24 -2.26
C TRP A 15 -3.85 8.14 -2.30
N THR A 16 -3.63 9.44 -2.44
CA THR A 16 -4.74 10.41 -2.42
C THR A 16 -5.24 10.78 -3.81
N GLY A 17 -4.53 10.38 -4.84
CA GLY A 17 -4.77 10.84 -6.21
C GLY A 17 -3.89 12.01 -6.60
N TYR A 18 -3.19 12.61 -5.67
CA TYR A 18 -2.41 13.83 -5.90
C TYR A 18 -0.99 13.78 -5.34
N ASN A 19 -0.61 12.70 -4.65
CA ASN A 19 0.68 12.61 -3.99
C ASN A 19 1.60 11.58 -4.65
N PHE A 20 1.69 11.63 -5.99
CA PHE A 20 2.49 10.64 -6.72
C PHE A 20 3.95 10.63 -6.26
N ASP A 21 4.55 11.81 -6.06
CA ASP A 21 5.96 11.87 -5.67
C ASP A 21 6.20 11.21 -4.31
N GLU A 22 5.27 11.38 -3.39
CA GLU A 22 5.35 10.73 -2.09
C GLU A 22 5.31 9.21 -2.23
N ILE A 23 4.39 8.71 -3.05
CA ILE A 23 4.26 7.27 -3.31
C ILE A 23 5.52 6.74 -3.99
N ALA A 24 6.01 7.45 -5.00
CA ALA A 24 7.20 7.03 -5.74
C ALA A 24 8.42 6.93 -4.81
N ASN A 25 8.58 7.92 -3.95
CA ASN A 25 9.67 7.91 -2.97
C ASN A 25 9.54 6.76 -1.98
N PHE A 26 8.31 6.49 -1.55
CA PHE A 26 8.04 5.39 -0.62
C PHE A 26 8.35 4.04 -1.26
N MET A 27 8.01 3.89 -2.53
CA MET A 27 8.17 2.61 -3.23
C MET A 27 9.58 2.41 -3.81
N GLU A 28 10.44 3.42 -3.71
CA GLU A 28 11.83 3.34 -4.12
C GLU A 28 11.98 2.84 -5.57
N ASP A 29 12.55 1.64 -5.77
CA ASP A 29 12.82 1.12 -7.10
C ASP A 29 11.62 0.49 -7.78
N ASN A 30 10.49 0.46 -7.12
CA ASN A 30 9.29 -0.18 -7.66
C ASN A 30 8.40 0.85 -8.39
N HIS A 31 8.84 1.39 -9.44
CA HIS A 31 8.29 2.49 -10.23
C HIS A 31 6.76 2.44 -10.44
N PRO A 32 5.95 3.04 -9.57
CA PRO A 32 4.50 3.07 -9.78
C PRO A 32 4.14 3.95 -10.98
N VAL A 33 3.01 3.64 -11.62
CA VAL A 33 2.57 4.35 -12.81
C VAL A 33 1.14 4.83 -12.60
N ILE A 34 0.87 6.09 -12.98
CA ILE A 34 -0.50 6.60 -12.98
C ILE A 34 -1.19 6.14 -14.25
N THR A 35 -2.40 5.64 -14.12
CA THR A 35 -3.19 5.21 -15.25
C THR A 35 -4.64 5.63 -15.06
N GLY A 36 -5.34 5.90 -16.17
CA GLY A 36 -6.74 6.28 -16.14
C GLY A 36 -6.98 7.57 -15.36
N THR A 37 -7.99 7.56 -14.51
CA THR A 37 -8.36 8.72 -13.70
C THR A 37 -7.73 8.62 -12.32
N ASN A 38 -6.44 8.93 -12.24
CA ASN A 38 -5.69 8.98 -10.99
C ASN A 38 -5.59 7.63 -10.27
N ASN A 39 -5.59 6.53 -11.02
CA ASN A 39 -5.30 5.23 -10.44
C ASN A 39 -3.82 4.94 -10.54
N LEU A 40 -3.29 4.17 -9.58
CA LEU A 40 -1.92 3.70 -9.64
C LEU A 40 -1.88 2.25 -10.08
N LEU A 41 -0.91 1.92 -10.91
CA LEU A 41 -0.51 0.53 -11.14
C LEU A 41 0.79 0.30 -10.40
N ILE A 42 0.82 -0.73 -9.59
CA ILE A 42 2.02 -1.11 -8.86
C ILE A 42 2.32 -2.58 -9.08
N SER A 43 3.61 -2.92 -9.09
CA SER A 43 4.04 -4.31 -9.21
C SER A 43 4.03 -4.97 -7.85
N THR A 44 3.35 -6.09 -7.75
CA THR A 44 3.28 -6.86 -6.51
C THR A 44 3.75 -8.30 -6.77
N LEU A 45 3.85 -9.08 -5.71
CA LEU A 45 4.20 -10.49 -5.84
C LEU A 45 3.17 -11.27 -6.65
N GLU A 46 1.95 -10.75 -6.75
CA GLU A 46 0.87 -11.38 -7.50
C GLU A 46 0.67 -10.74 -8.89
N GLY A 47 1.63 -9.95 -9.33
CA GLY A 47 1.54 -9.24 -10.60
C GLY A 47 1.14 -7.79 -10.40
N GLU A 48 0.74 -7.12 -11.47
CA GLU A 48 0.32 -5.73 -11.38
C GLU A 48 -1.04 -5.60 -10.72
N MET A 49 -1.15 -4.66 -9.79
CA MET A 49 -2.41 -4.36 -9.12
C MET A 49 -2.70 -2.88 -9.19
N LYS A 50 -3.98 -2.55 -9.24
CA LYS A 50 -4.44 -1.18 -9.33
C LYS A 50 -4.85 -0.66 -7.95
N ALA A 51 -4.41 0.57 -7.62
CA ALA A 51 -4.80 1.27 -6.42
C ALA A 51 -5.60 2.51 -6.80
N ILE A 52 -6.86 2.56 -6.35
CA ILE A 52 -7.70 3.75 -6.56
C ILE A 52 -7.38 4.79 -5.50
N PRO A 53 -7.70 6.07 -5.73
CA PRO A 53 -7.48 7.09 -4.69
C PRO A 53 -8.16 6.71 -3.38
N GLY A 54 -7.46 6.91 -2.28
CA GLY A 54 -7.90 6.49 -0.96
C GLY A 54 -7.27 5.19 -0.50
N SER A 55 -6.83 4.34 -1.43
CA SER A 55 -6.15 3.09 -1.08
C SER A 55 -4.81 3.37 -0.41
N TRP A 56 -4.40 2.45 0.45
CA TRP A 56 -3.10 2.51 1.09
C TRP A 56 -2.12 1.62 0.35
N ILE A 57 -0.89 2.10 0.20
CA ILE A 57 0.20 1.31 -0.36
C ILE A 57 1.02 0.82 0.82
N ILE A 58 1.08 -0.48 0.97
CA ILE A 58 1.74 -1.12 2.12
C ILE A 58 3.09 -1.67 1.67
N ARG A 59 4.09 -1.46 2.51
CA ARG A 59 5.37 -2.16 2.37
C ARG A 59 5.41 -3.24 3.43
N GLY A 60 5.42 -4.49 2.99
CA GLY A 60 5.45 -5.63 3.88
C GLY A 60 6.83 -5.86 4.48
N PRO A 61 6.94 -6.82 5.42
CA PRO A 61 8.18 -7.05 6.16
C PRO A 61 9.35 -7.51 5.30
N LYS A 62 9.08 -8.00 4.10
CA LYS A 62 10.15 -8.45 3.19
C LYS A 62 10.44 -7.44 2.09
N GLY A 63 9.94 -6.22 2.24
CA GLY A 63 10.14 -5.17 1.25
C GLY A 63 9.21 -5.23 0.06
N GLU A 64 8.22 -6.12 0.07
CA GLU A 64 7.22 -6.19 -0.99
C GLU A 64 6.19 -5.10 -0.83
N TYR A 65 5.60 -4.65 -1.95
CA TYR A 65 4.57 -3.62 -1.95
C TYR A 65 3.25 -4.18 -2.44
N TYR A 66 2.14 -3.71 -1.88
CA TYR A 66 0.82 -4.09 -2.35
C TYR A 66 -0.21 -3.04 -1.92
N PRO A 67 -1.29 -2.89 -2.70
CA PRO A 67 -2.34 -1.94 -2.36
C PRO A 67 -3.37 -2.57 -1.42
N CYS A 68 -3.97 -1.73 -0.59
CA CYS A 68 -5.04 -2.17 0.29
C CYS A 68 -6.13 -1.11 0.26
N ARG A 69 -7.37 -1.52 0.04
CA ARG A 69 -8.49 -0.60 0.01
C ARG A 69 -8.64 0.09 1.36
N LYS A 70 -9.11 1.33 1.30
CA LYS A 70 -9.22 2.18 2.48
C LYS A 70 -10.04 1.51 3.59
N ASP A 71 -11.21 0.97 3.26
CA ASP A 71 -12.10 0.35 4.24
C ASP A 71 -11.46 -0.86 4.91
N ILE A 72 -10.81 -1.70 4.12
CA ILE A 72 -10.15 -2.90 4.64
C ILE A 72 -8.94 -2.51 5.48
N PHE A 73 -8.17 -1.53 5.02
CA PHE A 73 -6.99 -1.08 5.75
C PHE A 73 -7.36 -0.55 7.14
N GLU A 74 -8.42 0.27 7.21
CA GLU A 74 -8.84 0.87 8.46
C GLU A 74 -9.39 -0.15 9.45
N GLU A 75 -9.94 -1.26 8.97
CA GLU A 75 -10.39 -2.34 9.83
C GLU A 75 -9.24 -3.22 10.32
N THR A 76 -8.17 -3.33 9.54
CA THR A 76 -7.11 -4.30 9.77
C THR A 76 -5.93 -3.71 10.54
N TYR A 77 -5.63 -2.45 10.31
CA TYR A 77 -4.41 -1.83 10.85
C TYR A 77 -4.73 -0.67 11.77
N MET A 78 -3.88 -0.49 12.76
CA MET A 78 -3.96 0.64 13.67
C MET A 78 -2.63 1.39 13.62
N ARG A 79 -2.71 2.72 13.58
CA ARG A 79 -1.50 3.55 13.55
C ARG A 79 -0.79 3.47 14.89
N ILE A 80 0.53 3.25 14.87
CA ILE A 80 1.33 3.11 16.09
C ILE A 80 2.40 4.20 16.23
N ASP A 81 2.56 5.06 15.24
CA ASP A 81 3.48 6.20 15.34
C ASP A 81 2.74 7.43 15.87
N ASP A 82 3.49 8.36 16.37
CA ASP A 82 2.92 9.60 16.91
C ASP A 82 2.81 10.70 15.86
#